data_919cc843030b7c7730fadc898914b4d1
#
_entry.id   919cc843030b7c7730fadc898914b4d1
#
_cell.length_a   1.000
_cell.length_b   1.000
_cell.length_c   1.000
_cell.angle_alpha   90.00
_cell.angle_beta   90.00
_cell.angle_gamma   90.00
#
_symmetry.space_group_name_H-M   'P 1'
#
loop_
_entity.id
_entity.type
_entity.pdbx_description
1 polymer ?
#
loop_
_entity_poly.entity_id
_entity_poly.type
_entity_poly.pdbx_seq_one_letter_code
_entity_poly.pdbx_strand_id
1 'polypeptide(L)'
;MKHILVTTDFSEEAESAFEHAKEQLKLAGKEKIKVTLLKVIDVVPPASIKFEYGLAIADKKGMLEKAYKQASEKIREIAKKQFAGLPVETAVIKPEKAVYLEIIKFAKTNNASLIVMSTHGRTGVKHFLLESVAERVVRRSPCPVMIVPAKT
;
A
#
# COMPACT_ATOMS: atom_id res chain seq x y z
N MET A 1 1.17 -2.75 -22.30
CA MET A 1 1.99 -2.94 -21.07
C MET A 1 1.07 -3.19 -19.89
N LYS A 2 1.29 -4.29 -19.18
CA LYS A 2 0.55 -4.57 -17.95
C LYS A 2 1.14 -3.77 -16.80
N HIS A 3 0.30 -3.29 -15.93
CA HIS A 3 0.73 -2.55 -14.75
C HIS A 3 0.21 -3.24 -13.48
N ILE A 4 1.12 -3.74 -12.68
CA ILE A 4 0.81 -4.38 -11.40
C ILE A 4 1.03 -3.38 -10.28
N LEU A 5 0.00 -3.17 -9.48
CA LEU A 5 0.06 -2.33 -8.30
C LEU A 5 0.15 -3.20 -7.07
N VAL A 6 1.23 -3.06 -6.30
CA VAL A 6 1.44 -3.80 -5.05
C VAL A 6 1.34 -2.83 -3.89
N THR A 7 0.42 -3.06 -2.97
CA THR A 7 0.25 -2.18 -1.82
C THR A 7 1.05 -2.68 -0.62
N THR A 8 1.51 -1.75 0.20
CA THR A 8 2.19 -2.07 1.46
C THR A 8 1.79 -1.08 2.54
N ASP A 9 1.66 -1.59 3.76
CA ASP A 9 1.50 -0.78 4.98
C ASP A 9 2.76 -0.85 5.86
N PHE A 10 3.86 -1.38 5.29
CA PHE A 10 5.14 -1.61 5.95
C PHE A 10 5.14 -2.73 7.00
N SER A 11 4.05 -3.48 7.12
CA SER A 11 4.01 -4.65 8.00
C SER A 11 4.75 -5.84 7.34
N GLU A 12 5.18 -6.79 8.16
CA GLU A 12 5.76 -8.04 7.66
C GLU A 12 4.73 -8.82 6.84
N GLU A 13 3.47 -8.76 7.26
CA GLU A 13 2.36 -9.42 6.57
C GLU A 13 2.20 -8.93 5.14
N ALA A 14 2.45 -7.64 4.90
CA ALA A 14 2.38 -7.07 3.56
C ALA A 14 3.45 -7.63 2.62
N GLU A 15 4.58 -8.09 3.15
CA GLU A 15 5.67 -8.64 2.35
C GLU A 15 5.27 -9.92 1.59
N SER A 16 4.26 -10.64 2.07
CA SER A 16 3.76 -11.83 1.36
C SER A 16 3.27 -11.51 -0.05
N ALA A 17 2.74 -10.30 -0.25
CA ALA A 17 2.31 -9.84 -1.57
C ALA A 17 3.48 -9.62 -2.52
N PHE A 18 4.65 -9.28 -2.02
CA PHE A 18 5.84 -8.99 -2.83
C PHE A 18 6.31 -10.23 -3.60
N GLU A 19 6.29 -11.40 -2.98
CA GLU A 19 6.71 -12.64 -3.62
C GLU A 19 5.84 -12.96 -4.83
N HIS A 20 4.52 -12.78 -4.71
CA HIS A 20 3.60 -13.00 -5.82
C HIS A 20 3.79 -11.97 -6.94
N ALA A 21 4.07 -10.73 -6.61
CA ALA A 21 4.39 -9.72 -7.62
C ALA A 21 5.68 -10.07 -8.37
N LYS A 22 6.69 -10.57 -7.68
CA LYS A 22 7.95 -11.04 -8.30
C LYS A 22 7.71 -12.23 -9.22
N GLU A 23 6.85 -13.16 -8.83
CA GLU A 23 6.48 -14.29 -9.67
C GLU A 23 5.82 -13.81 -10.97
N GLN A 24 4.91 -12.86 -10.89
CA GLN A 24 4.28 -12.28 -12.07
C GLN A 24 5.31 -11.65 -13.01
N LEU A 25 6.29 -10.95 -12.47
CA LEU A 25 7.38 -10.36 -13.26
C LEU A 25 8.20 -11.45 -13.96
N LYS A 26 8.51 -12.53 -13.27
CA LYS A 26 9.28 -13.65 -13.84
C LYS A 26 8.50 -14.38 -14.92
N LEU A 27 7.20 -14.60 -14.72
CA LEU A 27 6.34 -15.30 -15.67
C LEU A 27 6.07 -14.50 -16.94
N ALA A 28 6.16 -13.17 -16.85
CA ALA A 28 5.89 -12.30 -17.99
C ALA A 28 6.91 -12.44 -19.13
N GLY A 29 8.10 -12.93 -18.83
CA GLY A 29 9.13 -13.15 -19.86
C GLY A 29 9.48 -11.87 -20.61
N LYS A 30 9.18 -11.85 -21.93
CA LYS A 30 9.45 -10.70 -22.79
C LYS A 30 8.38 -9.60 -22.74
N GLU A 31 7.25 -9.85 -22.11
CA GLU A 31 6.23 -8.82 -21.95
C GLU A 31 6.72 -7.76 -20.96
N LYS A 32 6.56 -6.51 -21.34
CA LYS A 32 6.88 -5.41 -20.44
C LYS A 32 5.80 -5.29 -19.37
N ILE A 33 6.15 -5.60 -18.13
CA ILE A 33 5.29 -5.36 -16.98
C ILE A 33 5.90 -4.23 -16.16
N LYS A 34 5.06 -3.25 -15.84
CA LYS A 34 5.41 -2.21 -14.88
C LYS A 34 4.89 -2.66 -13.52
N VAL A 35 5.70 -2.54 -12.48
CA VAL A 35 5.28 -2.78 -11.10
C VAL A 35 5.47 -1.49 -10.31
N THR A 36 4.44 -1.08 -9.59
CA THR A 36 4.50 0.04 -8.65
C THR A 36 4.22 -0.47 -7.25
N LEU A 37 5.15 -0.22 -6.34
CA LEU A 37 4.96 -0.46 -4.91
C LEU A 37 4.34 0.81 -4.30
N LEU A 38 3.14 0.70 -3.75
CA LEU A 38 2.34 1.83 -3.28
C LEU A 38 2.15 1.80 -1.77
N LYS A 39 2.44 2.92 -1.14
CA LYS A 39 2.07 3.20 0.25
C LYS A 39 1.15 4.41 0.31
N VAL A 40 -0.03 4.23 0.89
CA VAL A 40 -0.91 5.35 1.24
C VAL A 40 -0.68 5.67 2.72
N ILE A 41 -0.34 6.90 3.02
CA ILE A 41 -0.09 7.31 4.39
C ILE A 41 -1.38 7.28 5.19
N ASP A 42 -1.32 6.66 6.36
CA ASP A 42 -2.43 6.60 7.30
C ASP A 42 -2.02 7.34 8.57
N VAL A 43 -2.19 8.64 8.55
CA VAL A 43 -1.87 9.50 9.70
C VAL A 43 -3.17 9.79 10.44
N VAL A 44 -3.57 8.85 11.29
CA VAL A 44 -4.61 9.12 12.27
C VAL A 44 -3.91 9.28 13.62
N PRO A 45 -3.80 10.51 14.16
CA PRO A 45 -3.25 10.66 15.49
C PRO A 45 -4.14 9.88 16.46
N PRO A 46 -3.55 9.14 17.42
CA PRO A 46 -4.34 8.47 18.45
C PRO A 46 -5.29 9.46 19.11
N ALA A 47 -6.51 9.02 19.41
CA ALA A 47 -7.54 9.89 20.01
C ALA A 47 -7.04 10.55 21.30
N SER A 48 -6.17 9.89 22.06
CA SER A 48 -5.54 10.44 23.26
C SER A 48 -4.70 11.69 22.96
N ILE A 49 -4.03 11.75 21.82
CA ILE A 49 -3.22 12.91 21.42
C ILE A 49 -4.10 14.09 21.02
N LYS A 50 -5.29 13.83 20.46
CA LYS A 50 -6.24 14.89 20.13
C LYS A 50 -6.79 15.62 21.36
N PHE A 51 -6.86 14.94 22.51
CA PHE A 51 -7.39 15.50 23.74
C PHE A 51 -6.34 16.24 24.58
N GLU A 52 -5.15 15.69 24.68
CA GLU A 52 -4.08 16.24 25.52
C GLU A 52 -3.35 17.41 24.85
N TYR A 53 -3.28 17.40 23.54
CA TYR A 53 -2.60 18.43 22.77
C TYR A 53 -3.54 19.02 21.73
N GLY A 54 -4.36 19.96 22.15
CA GLY A 54 -5.17 20.76 21.22
C GLY A 54 -4.35 21.46 20.14
N LEU A 55 -3.04 21.50 20.32
CA LEU A 55 -2.05 21.97 19.36
C LEU A 55 -1.74 20.95 18.25
N ALA A 56 -2.04 19.65 18.47
CA ALA A 56 -1.77 18.61 17.48
C ALA A 56 -2.56 18.77 16.18
N ILE A 57 -3.73 19.42 16.27
CA ILE A 57 -4.56 19.72 15.09
C ILE A 57 -3.91 20.80 14.22
N ALA A 58 -3.22 21.76 14.83
CA ALA A 58 -2.55 22.84 14.13
C ALA A 58 -1.31 22.38 13.33
N ASP A 59 -0.69 21.25 13.74
CA ASP A 59 0.51 20.73 13.08
C ASP A 59 0.27 19.48 12.23
N LYS A 60 -0.98 19.23 11.86
CA LYS A 60 -1.36 18.09 11.01
C LYS A 60 -0.58 18.08 9.69
N LYS A 61 -0.37 19.25 9.11
CA LYS A 61 0.38 19.40 7.85
C LYS A 61 1.85 19.05 8.04
N GLY A 62 2.50 19.50 9.13
CA GLY A 62 3.88 19.15 9.43
C GLY A 62 4.07 17.67 9.70
N MET A 63 3.15 17.05 10.43
CA MET A 63 3.16 15.61 10.67
C MET A 63 3.02 14.81 9.38
N LEU A 64 2.15 15.26 8.48
CA LEU A 64 1.94 14.60 7.19
C LEU A 64 3.18 14.69 6.30
N GLU A 65 3.83 15.85 6.24
CA GLU A 65 5.08 16.04 5.49
C GLU A 65 6.19 15.14 6.03
N LYS A 66 6.33 15.05 7.33
CA LYS A 66 7.31 14.17 7.97
C LYS A 66 7.03 12.70 7.68
N ALA A 67 5.78 12.28 7.80
CA ALA A 67 5.35 10.92 7.50
C ALA A 67 5.59 10.58 6.03
N TYR A 68 5.32 11.51 5.12
CA TYR A 68 5.57 11.35 3.69
C TYR A 68 7.06 11.14 3.40
N LYS A 69 7.91 11.96 3.99
CA LYS A 69 9.36 11.86 3.80
C LYS A 69 9.89 10.51 4.30
N GLN A 70 9.48 10.12 5.50
CA GLN A 70 9.89 8.83 6.09
C GLN A 70 9.39 7.64 5.28
N ALA A 71 8.14 7.69 4.84
CA ALA A 71 7.55 6.63 4.02
C ALA A 71 8.25 6.53 2.66
N SER A 72 8.58 7.67 2.04
CA SER A 72 9.27 7.70 0.76
C SER A 72 10.67 7.09 0.83
N GLU A 73 11.40 7.34 1.91
CA GLU A 73 12.71 6.73 2.14
C GLU A 73 12.58 5.23 2.38
N LYS A 74 11.63 4.83 3.23
CA LYS A 74 11.41 3.44 3.59
C LYS A 74 10.97 2.58 2.40
N ILE A 75 10.05 3.08 1.58
CA ILE A 75 9.55 2.32 0.44
C ILE A 75 10.65 2.11 -0.62
N ARG A 76 11.54 3.09 -0.78
CA ARG A 76 12.70 2.93 -1.67
C ARG A 76 13.67 1.88 -1.17
N GLU A 77 13.90 1.81 0.15
CA GLU A 77 14.73 0.77 0.75
C GLU A 77 14.12 -0.62 0.55
N ILE A 78 12.81 -0.75 0.74
CA ILE A 78 12.09 -2.00 0.51
C ILE A 78 12.23 -2.43 -0.95
N ALA A 79 12.04 -1.50 -1.89
CA ALA A 79 12.19 -1.80 -3.31
C ALA A 79 13.60 -2.31 -3.63
N LYS A 80 14.63 -1.71 -3.07
CA LYS A 80 16.02 -2.15 -3.27
C LYS A 80 16.29 -3.54 -2.70
N LYS A 81 15.79 -3.80 -1.50
CA LYS A 81 16.03 -5.09 -0.81
C LYS A 81 15.19 -6.22 -1.37
N GLN A 82 13.88 -5.98 -1.49
CA GLN A 82 12.91 -7.03 -1.84
C GLN A 82 12.79 -7.27 -3.33
N PHE A 83 13.07 -6.27 -4.14
CA PHE A 83 12.95 -6.34 -5.60
C PHE A 83 14.28 -6.12 -6.31
N ALA A 84 15.37 -6.52 -5.69
CA ALA A 84 16.71 -6.33 -6.24
C ALA A 84 16.83 -6.87 -7.67
N GLY A 85 17.29 -6.02 -8.61
CA GLY A 85 17.44 -6.38 -10.00
C GLY A 85 16.16 -6.40 -10.83
N LEU A 86 15.01 -6.05 -10.22
CA LEU A 86 13.72 -6.00 -10.90
C LEU A 86 13.26 -4.54 -11.10
N PRO A 87 12.57 -4.24 -12.22
CA PRO A 87 12.10 -2.89 -12.50
C PRO A 87 10.84 -2.56 -11.69
N VAL A 88 11.02 -1.95 -10.54
CA VAL A 88 9.93 -1.56 -9.64
C VAL A 88 9.98 -0.07 -9.36
N GLU A 89 8.86 0.60 -9.54
CA GLU A 89 8.68 2.00 -9.16
C GLU A 89 8.05 2.07 -7.77
N THR A 90 8.25 3.16 -7.07
CA THR A 90 7.65 3.41 -5.77
C THR A 90 6.75 4.64 -5.81
N ALA A 91 5.67 4.61 -5.05
CA ALA A 91 4.77 5.75 -4.91
C ALA A 91 4.27 5.84 -3.47
N VAL A 92 4.23 7.06 -2.96
CA VAL A 92 3.66 7.36 -1.64
C VAL A 92 2.59 8.42 -1.82
N ILE A 93 1.40 8.17 -1.27
CA ILE A 93 0.26 9.05 -1.41
C ILE A 93 -0.07 9.70 -0.07
N LYS A 94 -0.20 11.03 -0.08
CA LYS A 94 -0.79 11.79 1.03
C LYS A 94 -2.31 11.68 0.89
N PRO A 95 -3.02 11.05 1.83
CA PRO A 95 -4.43 10.79 1.63
C PRO A 95 -5.30 12.04 1.82
N GLU A 96 -6.24 12.21 0.92
CA GLU A 96 -7.35 13.15 1.09
C GLU A 96 -8.61 12.40 1.52
N LYS A 97 -8.65 11.10 1.26
CA LYS A 97 -9.77 10.20 1.52
C LYS A 97 -9.28 8.94 2.23
N ALA A 98 -10.18 8.02 2.51
CA ALA A 98 -9.83 6.73 3.11
C ALA A 98 -8.81 5.97 2.26
N VAL A 99 -7.94 5.19 2.91
CA VAL A 99 -6.85 4.45 2.26
C VAL A 99 -7.34 3.65 1.05
N TYR A 100 -8.43 2.90 1.20
CA TYR A 100 -8.95 2.07 0.09
C TYR A 100 -9.38 2.90 -1.12
N LEU A 101 -9.94 4.09 -0.89
CA LEU A 101 -10.33 5.00 -1.96
C LEU A 101 -9.11 5.57 -2.70
N GLU A 102 -8.06 5.86 -1.97
CA GLU A 102 -6.79 6.33 -2.57
C GLU A 102 -6.14 5.23 -3.43
N ILE A 103 -6.19 3.98 -2.98
CA ILE A 103 -5.69 2.84 -3.75
C ILE A 103 -6.47 2.70 -5.06
N ILE A 104 -7.79 2.75 -4.99
CA ILE A 104 -8.67 2.65 -6.17
C ILE A 104 -8.42 3.81 -7.15
N LYS A 105 -8.30 5.02 -6.63
CA LYS A 105 -8.00 6.20 -7.42
C LYS A 105 -6.66 6.06 -8.16
N PHE A 106 -5.63 5.61 -7.44
CA PHE A 106 -4.31 5.40 -8.03
C PHE A 106 -4.36 4.33 -9.13
N ALA A 107 -5.05 3.22 -8.86
CA ALA A 107 -5.21 2.14 -9.84
C ALA A 107 -5.91 2.62 -11.11
N LYS A 108 -6.97 3.41 -10.99
CA LYS A 108 -7.67 3.99 -12.14
C LYS A 108 -6.79 4.96 -12.91
N THR A 109 -6.18 5.90 -12.22
CA THR A 109 -5.37 6.96 -12.83
C THR A 109 -4.17 6.39 -13.59
N ASN A 110 -3.59 5.32 -13.08
CA ASN A 110 -2.39 4.70 -13.63
C ASN A 110 -2.67 3.44 -14.46
N ASN A 111 -3.92 3.17 -14.77
CA ASN A 111 -4.35 2.02 -15.58
C ASN A 111 -3.79 0.68 -15.08
N ALA A 112 -3.89 0.45 -13.78
CA ALA A 112 -3.46 -0.82 -13.21
C ALA A 112 -4.28 -1.98 -13.78
N SER A 113 -3.61 -3.06 -14.12
CA SER A 113 -4.23 -4.28 -14.65
C SER A 113 -4.39 -5.36 -13.58
N LEU A 114 -3.72 -5.19 -12.45
CA LEU A 114 -3.78 -6.10 -11.30
C LEU A 114 -3.37 -5.33 -10.04
N ILE A 115 -4.11 -5.54 -8.95
CA ILE A 115 -3.71 -5.08 -7.62
C ILE A 115 -3.35 -6.31 -6.79
N VAL A 116 -2.19 -6.30 -6.14
CA VAL A 116 -1.75 -7.37 -5.24
C VAL A 116 -1.69 -6.82 -3.82
N MET A 117 -2.40 -7.44 -2.90
CA MET A 117 -2.50 -7.01 -1.50
C MET A 117 -2.41 -8.21 -0.57
N SER A 118 -1.95 -8.00 0.66
CA SER A 118 -2.06 -9.03 1.70
C SER A 118 -3.42 -8.95 2.40
N THR A 119 -3.85 -10.08 2.99
CA THR A 119 -5.13 -10.15 3.72
C THR A 119 -5.10 -9.40 5.04
N HIS A 120 -3.94 -9.35 5.69
CA HIS A 120 -3.78 -8.72 6.99
C HIS A 120 -2.81 -7.55 6.87
N GLY A 121 -3.27 -6.39 7.31
CA GLY A 121 -2.45 -5.23 7.45
C GLY A 121 -1.92 -5.08 8.86
N ARG A 122 -1.54 -3.87 9.17
CA ARG A 122 -0.91 -3.45 10.43
C ARG A 122 -1.70 -3.77 11.69
N THR A 123 -3.01 -3.92 11.56
CA THR A 123 -3.90 -4.14 12.72
C THR A 123 -3.91 -5.58 13.21
N GLY A 124 -3.50 -6.55 12.38
CA GLY A 124 -3.36 -7.96 12.77
C GLY A 124 -4.54 -8.57 13.52
N VAL A 125 -5.70 -7.91 13.51
CA VAL A 125 -6.84 -8.29 14.33
C VAL A 125 -7.61 -9.36 13.60
N LYS A 126 -7.35 -10.60 13.97
CA LYS A 126 -7.93 -11.81 13.35
C LYS A 126 -9.43 -12.00 13.64
N HIS A 127 -10.01 -11.20 14.51
CA HIS A 127 -11.35 -11.48 15.05
C HIS A 127 -12.41 -10.43 14.74
N PHE A 128 -12.10 -9.38 14.00
CA PHE A 128 -13.09 -8.37 13.67
C PHE A 128 -13.68 -8.58 12.28
N LEU A 129 -15.01 -8.62 12.25
CA LEU A 129 -15.81 -8.62 11.03
C LEU A 129 -15.82 -7.27 10.32
N LEU A 130 -15.02 -6.32 10.79
CA LEU A 130 -14.89 -5.03 10.15
C LEU A 130 -14.18 -5.20 8.81
N GLU A 131 -14.73 -4.57 7.79
CA GLU A 131 -14.16 -4.60 6.46
C GLU A 131 -12.72 -4.09 6.48
N SER A 132 -11.80 -4.96 6.13
CA SER A 132 -10.41 -4.59 5.94
C SER A 132 -10.25 -3.71 4.70
N VAL A 133 -9.11 -3.03 4.59
CA VAL A 133 -8.78 -2.27 3.37
C VAL A 133 -8.86 -3.19 2.15
N ALA A 134 -8.35 -4.41 2.27
CA ALA A 134 -8.38 -5.39 1.18
C ALA A 134 -9.80 -5.71 0.71
N GLU A 135 -10.74 -5.96 1.63
CA GLU A 135 -12.14 -6.23 1.27
C GLU A 135 -12.79 -5.06 0.55
N ARG A 136 -12.55 -3.85 1.01
CA ARG A 136 -13.09 -2.64 0.38
C ARG A 136 -12.52 -2.41 -1.01
N VAL A 137 -11.23 -2.67 -1.19
CA VAL A 137 -10.58 -2.60 -2.51
C VAL A 137 -11.19 -3.63 -3.46
N VAL A 138 -11.34 -4.87 -3.02
CA VAL A 138 -11.94 -5.95 -3.83
C VAL A 138 -13.31 -5.54 -4.36
N ARG A 139 -14.15 -4.95 -3.51
CA ARG A 139 -15.53 -4.58 -3.89
C ARG A 139 -15.60 -3.48 -4.94
N ARG A 140 -14.62 -2.58 -4.99
CA ARG A 140 -14.67 -1.37 -5.83
C ARG A 140 -13.53 -1.25 -6.82
N SER A 141 -12.69 -2.26 -6.93
CA SER A 141 -11.52 -2.21 -7.79
C SER A 141 -11.89 -2.09 -9.28
N PRO A 142 -11.14 -1.27 -10.04
CA PRO A 142 -11.31 -1.19 -11.49
C PRO A 142 -10.67 -2.34 -12.25
N CYS A 143 -9.96 -3.24 -11.54
CA CYS A 143 -9.23 -4.35 -12.14
C CYS A 143 -9.23 -5.55 -11.18
N PRO A 144 -8.78 -6.73 -11.62
CA PRO A 144 -8.62 -7.89 -10.73
C PRO A 144 -7.75 -7.57 -9.52
N VAL A 145 -8.08 -8.16 -8.39
CA VAL A 145 -7.33 -8.02 -7.13
C VAL A 145 -6.89 -9.41 -6.67
N MET A 146 -5.60 -9.56 -6.47
CA MET A 146 -5.03 -10.78 -5.89
C MET A 146 -4.80 -10.55 -4.40
N ILE A 147 -5.51 -11.28 -3.58
CA ILE A 147 -5.35 -11.24 -2.13
C ILE A 147 -4.43 -12.37 -1.71
N VAL A 148 -3.33 -12.02 -1.07
CA VAL A 148 -2.32 -12.98 -0.63
C VAL A 148 -2.43 -13.16 0.87
N PRO A 149 -2.67 -14.38 1.37
CA PRO A 149 -2.67 -14.62 2.81
C PRO A 149 -1.30 -14.32 3.41
N ALA A 150 -1.32 -13.71 4.59
CA ALA A 150 -0.10 -13.50 5.34
C ALA A 150 0.52 -14.85 5.71
N LYS A 151 1.84 -14.94 5.65
CA LYS A 151 2.55 -16.15 6.10
C LYS A 151 2.40 -16.27 7.62
N THR A 152 1.92 -17.41 8.05
CA THR A 152 1.83 -17.71 9.49
C THR A 152 3.16 -18.21 10.03
#